data_d9055ea2391e1dca95f7d06e686d7f5f
#
_entry.id   d9055ea2391e1dca95f7d06e686d7f5f
#
_cell.length_a   1.000
_cell.length_b   1.000
_cell.length_c   1.000
_cell.angle_alpha   90.00
_cell.angle_beta   90.00
_cell.angle_gamma   90.00
#
_symmetry.space_group_name_H-M   'P 1'
#
loop_
_entity.id
_entity.type
_entity.pdbx_description
1 polymer ?
#
loop_
_entity_poly.entity_id
_entity_poly.type
_entity_poly.pdbx_seq_one_letter_code
_entity_poly.pdbx_strand_id
1 'polypeptide(L)'
;MVLFFSATGNCKYVATRLTQSNEQEMCSIVDCIQREQYEFSDQTIGMIAPTYDWGLPSIVKEFLEKASFHTEYLYFVSTYGTTPGASGYMANQSIRGRSIDAFYSVRMVDTWTPIFDLSTPEKVAKYTKNTEAEIDGILRSVEERRTNRHMPHRAPAFITKWIAEPIYNSSVRRTSHFRLEDACIGCGLCAKKCPVQAIEMQDRKPV
;
A
#
# COMPACT_ATOMS: atom_id res chain seq x y z
N MET A 1 -14.37 -8.86 1.20
CA MET A 1 -13.96 -7.62 0.50
C MET A 1 -12.49 -7.34 0.66
N VAL A 2 -11.90 -6.51 -0.23
CA VAL A 2 -10.48 -6.11 -0.13
C VAL A 2 -10.36 -4.59 -0.18
N LEU A 3 -9.73 -4.01 0.84
CA LEU A 3 -9.39 -2.59 0.92
C LEU A 3 -7.92 -2.40 0.51
N PHE A 4 -7.62 -1.41 -0.31
CA PHE A 4 -6.25 -1.19 -0.75
C PHE A 4 -5.87 0.29 -0.80
N PHE A 5 -4.60 0.58 -0.51
CA PHE A 5 -3.98 1.85 -0.85
C PHE A 5 -2.89 1.62 -1.90
N SER A 6 -2.95 2.32 -3.02
CA SER A 6 -1.99 2.15 -4.11
C SER A 6 -1.66 3.48 -4.80
N ALA A 7 -0.44 3.97 -4.62
CA ALA A 7 0.03 5.17 -5.33
C ALA A 7 0.50 4.87 -6.77
N THR A 8 1.18 3.75 -6.98
CA THR A 8 1.86 3.44 -8.26
C THR A 8 1.34 2.19 -8.96
N GLY A 9 0.29 1.56 -8.42
CA GLY A 9 -0.37 0.40 -9.04
C GLY A 9 -0.06 -0.95 -8.38
N ASN A 10 1.04 -1.11 -7.67
CA ASN A 10 1.44 -2.40 -7.08
C ASN A 10 0.36 -3.01 -6.17
N CYS A 11 -0.11 -2.28 -5.17
CA CYS A 11 -1.15 -2.79 -4.27
C CYS A 11 -2.49 -3.03 -4.98
N LYS A 12 -2.84 -2.18 -5.96
CA LYS A 12 -4.04 -2.38 -6.78
C LYS A 12 -3.94 -3.68 -7.58
N TYR A 13 -2.77 -3.98 -8.15
CA TYR A 13 -2.53 -5.23 -8.84
C TYR A 13 -2.74 -6.44 -7.92
N VAL A 14 -2.12 -6.43 -6.75
CA VAL A 14 -2.29 -7.51 -5.75
C VAL A 14 -3.76 -7.62 -5.33
N ALA A 15 -4.45 -6.50 -5.05
CA ALA A 15 -5.87 -6.49 -4.72
C ALA A 15 -6.71 -7.14 -5.83
N THR A 16 -6.48 -6.75 -7.09
CA THR A 16 -7.17 -7.33 -8.25
C THR A 16 -6.97 -8.84 -8.32
N ARG A 17 -5.73 -9.31 -8.16
CA ARG A 17 -5.42 -10.75 -8.19
C ARG A 17 -6.11 -11.52 -7.05
N LEU A 18 -6.16 -10.94 -5.84
CA LEU A 18 -6.80 -11.58 -4.68
C LEU A 18 -8.34 -11.59 -4.76
N THR A 19 -8.93 -10.69 -5.52
CA THR A 19 -10.40 -10.61 -5.67
C THR A 19 -10.96 -11.35 -6.88
N GLN A 20 -10.13 -11.60 -7.91
CA GLN A 20 -10.58 -12.23 -9.16
C GLN A 20 -11.13 -13.65 -8.99
N SER A 21 -10.59 -14.44 -8.06
CA SER A 21 -11.01 -15.83 -7.86
C SER A 21 -12.32 -15.98 -7.10
N ASN A 22 -12.74 -14.96 -6.31
CA ASN A 22 -13.83 -15.07 -5.34
C ASN A 22 -14.93 -14.02 -5.53
N GLU A 23 -14.92 -13.27 -6.65
CA GLU A 23 -15.89 -12.17 -6.94
C GLU A 23 -16.01 -11.17 -5.78
N GLN A 24 -14.94 -10.97 -5.01
CA GLN A 24 -14.95 -10.08 -3.86
C GLN A 24 -14.93 -8.61 -4.29
N GLU A 25 -15.64 -7.79 -3.55
CA GLU A 25 -15.58 -6.33 -3.73
C GLU A 25 -14.19 -5.78 -3.39
N MET A 26 -13.72 -4.82 -4.17
CA MET A 26 -12.45 -4.14 -3.99
C MET A 26 -12.68 -2.62 -3.85
N CYS A 27 -12.23 -2.02 -2.75
CA CYS A 27 -12.37 -0.59 -2.49
C CYS A 27 -11.02 0.08 -2.23
N SER A 28 -10.81 1.25 -2.83
CA SER A 28 -9.66 2.09 -2.50
C SER A 28 -9.84 2.76 -1.13
N ILE A 29 -8.81 2.67 -0.27
CA ILE A 29 -8.79 3.39 1.02
C ILE A 29 -8.97 4.90 0.81
N VAL A 30 -8.44 5.45 -0.30
CA VAL A 30 -8.63 6.88 -0.63
C VAL A 30 -10.09 7.19 -0.89
N ASP A 31 -10.79 6.34 -1.66
CA ASP A 31 -12.21 6.51 -1.94
C ASP A 31 -13.06 6.37 -0.67
N CYS A 32 -12.69 5.44 0.22
CA CYS A 32 -13.33 5.30 1.53
C CYS A 32 -13.17 6.57 2.37
N ILE A 33 -11.97 7.14 2.43
CA ILE A 33 -11.70 8.41 3.15
C ILE A 33 -12.54 9.55 2.57
N GLN A 34 -12.61 9.69 1.24
CA GLN A 34 -13.38 10.74 0.57
C GLN A 34 -14.89 10.62 0.81
N ARG A 35 -15.38 9.41 1.01
CA ARG A 35 -16.80 9.11 1.32
C ARG A 35 -17.08 9.05 2.81
N GLU A 36 -16.08 9.30 3.65
CA GLU A 36 -16.17 9.15 5.12
C GLU A 36 -16.65 7.75 5.55
N GLN A 37 -16.33 6.73 4.75
CA GLN A 37 -16.69 5.35 5.00
C GLN A 37 -15.62 4.66 5.85
N TYR A 38 -15.95 4.34 7.10
CA TYR A 38 -15.04 3.71 8.06
C TYR A 38 -15.60 2.44 8.70
N GLU A 39 -16.81 2.02 8.37
CA GLU A 39 -17.43 0.78 8.87
C GLU A 39 -17.45 -0.27 7.76
N PHE A 40 -16.86 -1.43 8.02
CA PHE A 40 -16.74 -2.52 7.06
C PHE A 40 -17.21 -3.83 7.68
N SER A 41 -18.10 -4.55 6.94
CA SER A 41 -18.65 -5.83 7.37
C SER A 41 -18.58 -6.83 6.22
N ASP A 42 -17.88 -7.94 6.42
CA ASP A 42 -17.77 -9.06 5.48
C ASP A 42 -17.24 -10.28 6.24
N GLN A 43 -17.44 -11.49 5.75
CA GLN A 43 -16.86 -12.69 6.35
C GLN A 43 -15.32 -12.65 6.33
N THR A 44 -14.73 -12.12 5.28
CA THR A 44 -13.29 -11.99 5.11
C THR A 44 -12.95 -10.61 4.60
N ILE A 45 -12.14 -9.87 5.36
CA ILE A 45 -11.63 -8.55 4.96
C ILE A 45 -10.12 -8.61 4.79
N GLY A 46 -9.66 -8.21 3.60
CA GLY A 46 -8.25 -8.02 3.30
C GLY A 46 -7.88 -6.55 3.27
N MET A 47 -6.69 -6.22 3.75
CA MET A 47 -6.11 -4.89 3.63
C MET A 47 -4.77 -4.98 2.93
N ILE A 48 -4.54 -4.16 1.90
CA ILE A 48 -3.32 -4.17 1.12
C ILE A 48 -2.73 -2.77 1.10
N ALA A 49 -1.50 -2.64 1.57
CA ALA A 49 -0.79 -1.37 1.59
C ALA A 49 0.70 -1.53 1.24
N PRO A 50 1.34 -0.50 0.68
CA PRO A 50 2.78 -0.54 0.45
C PRO A 50 3.55 -0.30 1.74
N THR A 51 4.81 -0.71 1.73
CA THR A 51 5.78 -0.29 2.74
C THR A 51 6.47 0.98 2.26
N TYR A 52 6.34 2.06 3.01
CA TYR A 52 7.06 3.31 2.80
C TYR A 52 8.07 3.49 3.92
N ASP A 53 9.34 3.63 3.58
CA ASP A 53 10.43 3.86 4.52
C ASP A 53 10.39 2.89 5.73
N TRP A 54 10.26 1.59 5.42
CA TRP A 54 10.12 0.46 6.36
C TRP A 54 8.85 0.49 7.23
N GLY A 55 7.92 1.38 6.97
CA GLY A 55 6.71 1.57 7.76
C GLY A 55 5.42 1.58 6.95
N LEU A 56 4.33 1.90 7.62
CA LEU A 56 3.01 2.05 7.03
C LEU A 56 2.81 3.50 6.56
N PRO A 57 2.28 3.74 5.34
CA PRO A 57 1.94 5.09 4.91
C PRO A 57 0.98 5.80 5.88
N SER A 58 1.22 7.09 6.17
CA SER A 58 0.43 7.85 7.14
C SER A 58 -1.07 7.86 6.84
N ILE A 59 -1.43 7.98 5.56
CA ILE A 59 -2.84 7.92 5.12
C ILE A 59 -3.51 6.59 5.47
N VAL A 60 -2.79 5.47 5.38
CA VAL A 60 -3.31 4.15 5.75
C VAL A 60 -3.43 4.04 7.27
N LYS A 61 -2.44 4.54 8.00
CA LYS A 61 -2.47 4.59 9.47
C LYS A 61 -3.68 5.38 9.98
N GLU A 62 -3.88 6.61 9.48
CA GLU A 62 -4.99 7.48 9.83
C GLU A 62 -6.35 6.86 9.50
N PHE A 63 -6.44 6.15 8.37
CA PHE A 63 -7.63 5.39 8.00
C PHE A 63 -7.91 4.27 9.00
N LEU A 64 -6.91 3.45 9.32
CA LEU A 64 -7.07 2.32 10.24
C LEU A 64 -7.42 2.74 11.68
N GLU A 65 -6.95 3.91 12.13
CA GLU A 65 -7.29 4.49 13.44
C GLU A 65 -8.77 4.86 13.55
N LYS A 66 -9.46 5.09 12.41
CA LYS A 66 -10.88 5.43 12.33
C LYS A 66 -11.76 4.24 11.95
N ALA A 67 -11.20 3.26 11.22
CA ALA A 67 -11.96 2.17 10.66
C ALA A 67 -12.33 1.10 11.70
N SER A 68 -13.54 0.55 11.56
CA SER A 68 -14.06 -0.59 12.30
C SER A 68 -14.29 -1.76 11.34
N PHE A 69 -13.88 -2.96 11.77
CA PHE A 69 -13.94 -4.16 10.94
C PHE A 69 -14.78 -5.25 11.63
N HIS A 70 -15.95 -5.53 11.09
CA HIS A 70 -16.85 -6.62 11.52
C HIS A 70 -16.64 -7.81 10.58
N THR A 71 -15.73 -8.70 10.95
CA THR A 71 -15.32 -9.83 10.11
C THR A 71 -14.84 -11.02 10.94
N GLU A 72 -15.00 -12.22 10.41
CA GLU A 72 -14.47 -13.44 11.01
C GLU A 72 -12.96 -13.58 10.78
N TYR A 73 -12.46 -13.09 9.63
CA TYR A 73 -11.06 -13.19 9.27
C TYR A 73 -10.55 -11.89 8.65
N LEU A 74 -9.55 -11.29 9.31
CA LEU A 74 -8.90 -10.04 8.88
C LEU A 74 -7.45 -10.30 8.53
N TYR A 75 -7.05 -10.03 7.29
CA TYR A 75 -5.67 -10.18 6.87
C TYR A 75 -5.07 -8.90 6.32
N PHE A 76 -3.75 -8.80 6.40
CA PHE A 76 -2.98 -7.68 5.88
C PHE A 76 -1.90 -8.17 4.91
N VAL A 77 -1.79 -7.53 3.75
CA VAL A 77 -0.74 -7.78 2.77
C VAL A 77 0.09 -6.52 2.57
N SER A 78 1.39 -6.65 2.83
CA SER A 78 2.36 -5.58 2.57
C SER A 78 3.01 -5.77 1.21
N THR A 79 2.95 -4.78 0.31
CA THR A 79 3.80 -4.78 -0.88
C THR A 79 5.10 -4.03 -0.60
N TYR A 80 6.23 -4.57 -1.05
CA TYR A 80 7.54 -4.00 -0.75
C TYR A 80 8.54 -4.23 -1.89
N GLY A 81 9.52 -3.33 -2.03
CA GLY A 81 10.64 -3.52 -2.95
C GLY A 81 11.80 -4.27 -2.30
N THR A 82 12.28 -3.79 -1.17
CA THR A 82 13.46 -4.33 -0.47
C THR A 82 13.09 -5.17 0.75
N THR A 83 12.23 -4.65 1.62
CA THR A 83 11.78 -5.31 2.85
C THR A 83 10.39 -4.82 3.26
N PRO A 84 9.51 -5.69 3.80
CA PRO A 84 8.21 -5.28 4.32
C PRO A 84 8.31 -4.46 5.63
N GLY A 85 9.50 -4.39 6.25
CA GLY A 85 9.74 -3.59 7.44
C GLY A 85 8.79 -3.89 8.59
N ALA A 86 8.26 -2.82 9.20
CA ALA A 86 7.33 -2.87 10.31
C ALA A 86 5.87 -2.57 9.89
N SER A 87 5.56 -2.52 8.58
CA SER A 87 4.26 -2.05 8.07
C SER A 87 3.06 -2.81 8.67
N GLY A 88 3.09 -4.14 8.74
CA GLY A 88 2.01 -4.90 9.35
C GLY A 88 1.93 -4.77 10.87
N TYR A 89 3.08 -4.63 11.57
CA TYR A 89 3.06 -4.32 12.99
C TYR A 89 2.36 -2.97 13.24
N MET A 90 2.70 -1.95 12.47
CA MET A 90 2.09 -0.63 12.55
C MET A 90 0.60 -0.69 12.19
N ALA A 91 0.22 -1.45 11.16
CA ALA A 91 -1.18 -1.66 10.79
C ALA A 91 -1.97 -2.28 11.97
N ASN A 92 -1.42 -3.34 12.59
CA ASN A 92 -2.06 -3.97 13.75
C ASN A 92 -2.18 -3.04 14.96
N GLN A 93 -1.24 -2.15 15.17
CA GLN A 93 -1.28 -1.16 16.26
C GLN A 93 -2.29 -0.04 15.99
N SER A 94 -2.60 0.25 14.73
CA SER A 94 -3.53 1.31 14.34
C SER A 94 -4.99 0.86 14.37
N ILE A 95 -5.28 -0.43 14.29
CA ILE A 95 -6.64 -0.96 14.35
C ILE A 95 -7.11 -1.01 15.79
N ARG A 96 -8.37 -0.58 16.02
CA ARG A 96 -9.02 -0.61 17.31
C ARG A 96 -9.96 -1.81 17.45
N GLY A 97 -10.06 -2.36 18.66
CA GLY A 97 -11.06 -3.37 19.02
C GLY A 97 -10.77 -4.80 18.57
N ARG A 98 -9.78 -5.01 17.68
CA ARG A 98 -9.36 -6.35 17.26
C ARG A 98 -7.92 -6.38 16.75
N SER A 99 -7.39 -7.58 16.53
CA SER A 99 -6.08 -7.79 15.89
C SER A 99 -6.25 -8.34 14.48
N ILE A 100 -5.22 -8.18 13.65
CA ILE A 100 -5.09 -8.82 12.35
C ILE A 100 -4.77 -10.30 12.58
N ASP A 101 -5.49 -11.20 11.90
CA ASP A 101 -5.37 -12.65 12.06
C ASP A 101 -4.20 -13.22 11.25
N ALA A 102 -3.90 -12.60 10.08
CA ALA A 102 -2.79 -13.04 9.25
C ALA A 102 -2.07 -11.88 8.56
N PHE A 103 -0.73 -12.01 8.49
CA PHE A 103 0.15 -11.08 7.80
C PHE A 103 0.85 -11.77 6.65
N TYR A 104 0.79 -11.13 5.49
CA TYR A 104 1.47 -11.56 4.27
C TYR A 104 2.29 -10.42 3.68
N SER A 105 3.21 -10.77 2.80
CA SER A 105 3.99 -9.78 2.07
C SER A 105 4.26 -10.26 0.65
N VAL A 106 4.26 -9.32 -0.29
CA VAL A 106 4.53 -9.57 -1.70
C VAL A 106 5.64 -8.65 -2.16
N ARG A 107 6.70 -9.24 -2.70
CA ARG A 107 7.76 -8.46 -3.30
C ARG A 107 7.32 -7.93 -4.65
N MET A 108 7.40 -6.60 -4.81
CA MET A 108 7.04 -5.87 -6.01
C MET A 108 8.20 -4.98 -6.45
N VAL A 109 8.03 -4.29 -7.56
CA VAL A 109 8.96 -3.28 -8.01
C VAL A 109 8.98 -2.12 -7.01
N ASP A 110 10.18 -1.72 -6.58
CA ASP A 110 10.30 -0.47 -5.84
C ASP A 110 10.22 0.70 -6.83
N THR A 111 9.24 1.56 -6.61
CA THR A 111 8.93 2.66 -7.52
C THR A 111 9.58 3.98 -7.13
N TRP A 112 10.48 3.97 -6.15
CA TRP A 112 11.28 5.15 -5.81
C TRP A 112 12.46 5.30 -6.76
N THR A 113 12.17 5.88 -7.92
CA THR A 113 13.10 6.03 -9.05
C THR A 113 14.40 6.82 -8.78
N PRO A 114 14.51 7.70 -7.76
CA PRO A 114 15.82 8.28 -7.42
C PRO A 114 16.90 7.24 -7.06
N ILE A 115 16.50 6.06 -6.59
CA ILE A 115 17.44 4.97 -6.25
C ILE A 115 17.24 3.75 -7.15
N PHE A 116 15.99 3.41 -7.49
CA PHE A 116 15.68 2.18 -8.20
C PHE A 116 15.52 2.43 -9.70
N ASP A 117 16.40 1.82 -10.48
CA ASP A 117 16.37 1.93 -11.93
C ASP A 117 15.36 0.94 -12.54
N LEU A 118 14.30 1.47 -13.12
CA LEU A 118 13.22 0.74 -13.77
C LEU A 118 13.20 0.95 -15.29
N SER A 119 14.31 1.39 -15.88
CA SER A 119 14.37 1.82 -17.29
C SER A 119 14.22 0.69 -18.31
N THR A 120 14.39 -0.58 -17.89
CA THR A 120 14.24 -1.72 -18.80
C THR A 120 13.37 -2.83 -18.23
N PRO A 121 12.68 -3.62 -19.10
CA PRO A 121 11.87 -4.76 -18.64
C PRO A 121 12.65 -5.79 -17.83
N GLU A 122 13.93 -6.01 -18.15
CA GLU A 122 14.79 -6.98 -17.44
C GLU A 122 15.05 -6.55 -15.99
N LYS A 123 15.26 -5.24 -15.77
CA LYS A 123 15.42 -4.67 -14.43
C LYS A 123 14.16 -4.83 -13.61
N VAL A 124 12.99 -4.58 -14.22
CA VAL A 124 11.68 -4.80 -13.58
C VAL A 124 11.47 -6.29 -13.25
N ALA A 125 11.71 -7.18 -14.22
CA ALA A 125 11.53 -8.63 -14.06
C ALA A 125 12.36 -9.22 -12.91
N LYS A 126 13.54 -8.65 -12.63
CA LYS A 126 14.37 -9.07 -11.49
C LYS A 126 13.66 -8.94 -10.14
N TYR A 127 12.82 -7.91 -9.98
CA TYR A 127 12.07 -7.69 -8.74
C TYR A 127 10.79 -8.51 -8.67
N THR A 128 10.16 -8.79 -9.82
CA THR A 128 8.84 -9.43 -9.89
C THR A 128 8.87 -10.95 -10.16
N LYS A 129 10.07 -11.56 -10.18
CA LYS A 129 10.25 -12.98 -10.54
C LYS A 129 9.34 -13.94 -9.76
N ASN A 130 9.09 -13.68 -8.49
CA ASN A 130 8.33 -14.56 -7.60
C ASN A 130 6.95 -13.99 -7.24
N THR A 131 6.59 -12.80 -7.74
CA THR A 131 5.38 -12.07 -7.34
C THR A 131 4.11 -12.92 -7.50
N GLU A 132 3.94 -13.59 -8.65
CA GLU A 132 2.76 -14.41 -8.89
C GLU A 132 2.68 -15.61 -7.94
N ALA A 133 3.79 -16.31 -7.74
CA ALA A 133 3.83 -17.44 -6.81
C ALA A 133 3.55 -17.03 -5.35
N GLU A 134 4.02 -15.84 -4.94
CA GLU A 134 3.72 -15.27 -3.63
C GLU A 134 2.23 -14.95 -3.50
N ILE A 135 1.61 -14.33 -4.52
CA ILE A 135 0.17 -14.02 -4.55
C ILE A 135 -0.66 -15.30 -4.51
N ASP A 136 -0.32 -16.30 -5.32
CA ASP A 136 -1.02 -17.60 -5.33
C ASP A 136 -0.92 -18.33 -3.98
N GLY A 137 0.22 -18.19 -3.30
CA GLY A 137 0.41 -18.70 -1.93
C GLY A 137 -0.49 -17.99 -0.92
N ILE A 138 -0.66 -16.68 -1.06
CA ILE A 138 -1.56 -15.87 -0.21
C ILE A 138 -3.00 -16.26 -0.48
N LEU A 139 -3.42 -16.39 -1.74
CA LEU A 139 -4.76 -16.81 -2.12
C LEU A 139 -5.17 -18.10 -1.41
N ARG A 140 -4.36 -19.15 -1.53
CA ARG A 140 -4.61 -20.44 -0.84
C ARG A 140 -4.70 -20.27 0.68
N SER A 141 -3.82 -19.45 1.27
CA SER A 141 -3.81 -19.24 2.71
C SER A 141 -5.04 -18.47 3.20
N VAL A 142 -5.54 -17.51 2.41
CA VAL A 142 -6.76 -16.73 2.70
C VAL A 142 -8.00 -17.60 2.54
N GLU A 143 -8.09 -18.44 1.49
CA GLU A 143 -9.18 -19.39 1.27
C GLU A 143 -9.31 -20.38 2.45
N GLU A 144 -8.18 -20.84 2.97
CA GLU A 144 -8.12 -21.74 4.13
C GLU A 144 -8.21 -20.98 5.48
N ARG A 145 -8.34 -19.67 5.47
CA ARG A 145 -8.32 -18.78 6.66
C ARG A 145 -7.16 -19.09 7.61
N ARG A 146 -5.98 -19.35 7.05
CA ARG A 146 -4.80 -19.65 7.85
C ARG A 146 -4.40 -18.44 8.67
N THR A 147 -4.23 -18.61 9.98
CA THR A 147 -3.71 -17.58 10.85
C THR A 147 -2.19 -17.53 10.76
N ASN A 148 -1.65 -16.34 10.55
CA ASN A 148 -0.22 -16.10 10.55
C ASN A 148 0.08 -14.75 11.20
N ARG A 149 0.38 -14.76 12.49
CA ARG A 149 0.71 -13.54 13.26
C ARG A 149 2.20 -13.19 13.21
N HIS A 150 2.99 -13.98 12.51
CA HIS A 150 4.41 -13.73 12.36
C HIS A 150 4.67 -12.93 11.08
N MET A 151 5.22 -11.73 11.21
CA MET A 151 5.72 -10.97 10.07
C MET A 151 7.15 -11.39 9.76
N PRO A 152 7.42 -11.97 8.60
CA PRO A 152 8.79 -12.20 8.16
C PRO A 152 9.48 -10.85 7.96
N HIS A 153 10.75 -10.77 8.36
CA HIS A 153 11.63 -9.59 8.16
C HIS A 153 11.16 -8.28 8.80
N ARG A 154 10.62 -8.37 10.01
CA ARG A 154 10.27 -7.19 10.81
C ARG A 154 11.52 -6.36 11.14
N ALA A 155 11.59 -5.13 10.64
CA ALA A 155 12.52 -4.16 11.19
C ALA A 155 12.11 -3.81 12.64
N PRO A 156 13.06 -3.54 13.56
CA PRO A 156 12.71 -3.10 14.89
C PRO A 156 11.81 -1.86 14.82
N ALA A 157 10.59 -1.97 15.33
CA ALA A 157 9.57 -0.91 15.22
C ALA A 157 10.03 0.43 15.80
N PHE A 158 10.94 0.40 16.80
CA PHE A 158 11.52 1.63 17.38
C PHE A 158 12.41 2.38 16.37
N ILE A 159 13.17 1.68 15.51
CA ILE A 159 13.98 2.32 14.47
C ILE A 159 13.07 3.02 13.46
N THR A 160 12.02 2.35 13.00
CA THR A 160 11.04 2.94 12.10
C THR A 160 10.40 4.18 12.72
N LYS A 161 9.90 4.09 13.96
CA LYS A 161 9.18 5.17 14.64
C LYS A 161 10.06 6.37 14.99
N TRP A 162 11.28 6.12 15.48
CA TRP A 162 12.12 7.19 16.06
C TRP A 162 13.15 7.77 15.08
N ILE A 163 13.46 7.06 14.00
CA ILE A 163 14.48 7.48 13.02
C ILE A 163 13.86 7.65 11.65
N ALA A 164 13.26 6.61 11.06
CA ALA A 164 12.83 6.63 9.69
C ALA A 164 11.61 7.54 9.49
N GLU A 165 10.58 7.45 10.34
CA GLU A 165 9.36 8.27 10.23
C GLU A 165 9.63 9.78 10.37
N PRO A 166 10.45 10.30 11.32
CA PRO A 166 10.83 11.70 11.36
C PRO A 166 11.61 12.18 10.12
N ILE A 167 12.55 11.37 9.61
CA ILE A 167 13.31 11.69 8.39
C ILE A 167 12.36 11.76 7.19
N TYR A 168 11.50 10.77 7.03
CA TYR A 168 10.49 10.72 5.98
C TYR A 168 9.59 11.97 6.01
N ASN A 169 9.05 12.31 7.17
CA ASN A 169 8.16 13.46 7.32
C ASN A 169 8.86 14.79 7.10
N SER A 170 10.15 14.91 7.44
CA SER A 170 10.89 16.16 7.35
C SER A 170 11.46 16.45 5.95
N SER A 171 11.81 15.42 5.19
CA SER A 171 12.49 15.59 3.90
C SER A 171 11.76 14.96 2.71
N VAL A 172 11.33 13.70 2.81
CA VAL A 172 10.78 12.96 1.67
C VAL A 172 9.40 13.48 1.25
N ARG A 173 8.61 14.00 2.20
CA ARG A 173 7.28 14.60 1.92
C ARG A 173 7.32 16.02 1.39
N ARG A 174 8.49 16.64 1.26
CA ARG A 174 8.58 18.01 0.73
C ARG A 174 8.36 18.03 -0.78
N THR A 175 7.42 18.83 -1.24
CA THR A 175 7.12 19.02 -2.66
C THR A 175 8.10 19.93 -3.37
N SER A 176 8.93 20.70 -2.65
CA SER A 176 9.94 21.62 -3.21
C SER A 176 11.00 20.96 -4.09
N HIS A 177 11.11 19.62 -4.04
CA HIS A 177 12.02 18.84 -4.89
C HIS A 177 11.42 18.51 -6.27
N PHE A 178 10.10 18.62 -6.44
CA PHE A 178 9.47 18.42 -7.73
C PHE A 178 9.66 19.64 -8.61
N ARG A 179 10.07 19.39 -9.85
CA ARG A 179 10.22 20.44 -10.87
C ARG A 179 9.42 20.06 -12.10
N LEU A 180 8.77 21.05 -12.68
CA LEU A 180 8.13 20.89 -13.97
C LEU A 180 9.19 21.12 -15.06
N GLU A 181 9.36 20.16 -15.94
CA GLU A 181 10.27 20.28 -17.10
C GLU A 181 9.56 20.94 -18.30
N ASP A 182 10.34 21.55 -19.17
CA ASP A 182 9.82 22.20 -20.38
C ASP A 182 9.13 21.25 -21.36
N ALA A 183 9.42 19.95 -21.23
CA ALA A 183 8.75 18.87 -21.98
C ALA A 183 7.27 18.68 -21.61
N CYS A 184 6.78 19.33 -20.58
CA CYS A 184 5.37 19.23 -20.16
C CYS A 184 4.42 19.81 -21.20
N ILE A 185 3.59 18.97 -21.79
CA ILE A 185 2.58 19.36 -22.79
C ILE A 185 1.24 19.81 -22.20
N GLY A 186 1.11 19.84 -20.87
CA GLY A 186 -0.10 20.26 -20.17
C GLY A 186 -1.30 19.34 -20.34
N CYS A 187 -1.09 18.03 -20.54
CA CYS A 187 -2.17 17.06 -20.81
C CYS A 187 -3.03 16.70 -19.58
N GLY A 188 -2.64 17.11 -18.37
CA GLY A 188 -3.38 16.84 -17.13
C GLY A 188 -3.37 15.39 -16.65
N LEU A 189 -2.59 14.50 -17.30
CA LEU A 189 -2.57 13.08 -16.94
C LEU A 189 -2.08 12.84 -15.51
N CYS A 190 -1.11 13.65 -15.03
CA CYS A 190 -0.60 13.60 -13.66
C CYS A 190 -1.70 13.91 -12.63
N ALA A 191 -2.50 14.94 -12.84
CA ALA A 191 -3.64 15.29 -11.99
C ALA A 191 -4.71 14.19 -12.03
N LYS A 192 -5.09 13.73 -13.23
CA LYS A 192 -6.08 12.66 -13.40
C LYS A 192 -5.67 11.32 -12.77
N LYS A 193 -4.38 11.01 -12.77
CA LYS A 193 -3.83 9.76 -12.24
C LYS A 193 -3.42 9.85 -10.75
N CYS A 194 -3.40 11.06 -10.17
CA CYS A 194 -3.04 11.22 -8.76
C CYS A 194 -4.09 10.52 -7.87
N PRO A 195 -3.73 9.49 -7.10
CA PRO A 195 -4.71 8.72 -6.33
C PRO A 195 -5.32 9.53 -5.19
N VAL A 196 -4.61 10.56 -4.70
CA VAL A 196 -5.07 11.44 -3.61
C VAL A 196 -5.51 12.82 -4.11
N GLN A 197 -5.61 13.02 -5.44
CA GLN A 197 -6.03 14.27 -6.09
C GLN A 197 -5.27 15.51 -5.58
N ALA A 198 -3.97 15.34 -5.27
CA ALA A 198 -3.12 16.40 -4.74
C ALA A 198 -2.48 17.26 -5.83
N ILE A 199 -2.76 17.02 -7.10
CA ILE A 199 -2.19 17.77 -8.23
C ILE A 199 -3.32 18.51 -8.91
N GLU A 200 -3.22 19.84 -8.94
CA GLU A 200 -4.13 20.71 -9.66
C GLU A 200 -3.50 21.19 -10.98
N MET A 201 -4.34 21.54 -11.94
CA MET A 201 -3.89 22.13 -13.21
C MET A 201 -4.19 23.62 -13.20
N GLN A 202 -3.14 24.46 -13.24
CA GLN A 202 -3.24 25.92 -13.40
C GLN A 202 -2.52 26.31 -14.68
N ASP A 203 -3.16 27.08 -15.55
CA ASP A 203 -2.62 27.50 -16.86
C ASP A 203 -1.96 26.39 -17.67
N ARG A 204 -2.61 25.20 -17.70
CA ARG A 204 -2.13 23.97 -18.33
C ARG A 204 -0.84 23.40 -17.73
N LYS A 205 -0.48 23.79 -16.52
CA LYS A 205 0.67 23.26 -15.78
C LYS A 205 0.21 22.61 -14.48
N PRO A 206 0.79 21.46 -14.07
CA PRO A 206 0.51 20.86 -12.77
C PRO A 206 1.16 21.70 -11.65
N VAL A 207 0.42 21.91 -10.58
CA VAL A 207 0.82 22.58 -9.34
C VAL A 207 0.48 21.71 -8.14
#